data_1efee887e7293b61dac80b9d7f8ae7d2
#
_entry.id   1efee887e7293b61dac80b9d7f8ae7d2
#
_cell.length_a   1.000
_cell.length_b   1.000
_cell.length_c   1.000
_cell.angle_alpha   90.00
_cell.angle_beta   90.00
_cell.angle_gamma   90.00
#
_symmetry.space_group_name_H-M   'P 1'
#
loop_
_entity.id
_entity.type
_entity.pdbx_description
1 polymer ?
#
loop_
_entity_poly.entity_id
_entity_poly.type
_entity_poly.pdbx_seq_one_letter_code
_entity_poly.pdbx_strand_id
1 'polypeptide(L)'
;MSQYSAALAPLPAIGTRVLRTRTITEADIVRFADVSGDHNPVHLDEEYAASSPFGKRIAHGFLTGSMISAVIGMELPGPGSIYLGQTLKFLAPVHINDTVTVSVEVITVREDKRLLTLRTECVNQQGTVVLTGEATIKYMQLLKAS
;
A
#
# COMPACT_ATOMS: atom_id res chain seq x y z
N MET A 1 -25.90 -3.60 -23.63
CA MET A 1 -24.60 -3.17 -24.19
C MET A 1 -23.68 -2.78 -23.05
N SER A 2 -22.39 -3.08 -23.18
CA SER A 2 -21.41 -2.65 -22.19
C SER A 2 -21.24 -1.12 -22.21
N GLN A 3 -21.13 -0.50 -21.03
CA GLN A 3 -20.80 0.92 -20.93
C GLN A 3 -19.28 1.18 -21.08
N TYR A 4 -18.50 0.14 -21.35
CA TYR A 4 -17.06 0.24 -21.55
C TYR A 4 -16.69 -0.14 -22.98
N SER A 5 -15.72 0.57 -23.55
CA SER A 5 -15.13 0.26 -24.86
C SER A 5 -14.00 -0.76 -24.67
N ALA A 6 -13.53 -1.34 -25.80
CA ALA A 6 -12.32 -2.17 -25.78
C ALA A 6 -11.02 -1.33 -25.71
N ALA A 7 -11.13 0.01 -25.81
CA ALA A 7 -9.98 0.88 -25.72
C ALA A 7 -9.47 1.00 -24.28
N LEU A 8 -8.15 1.04 -24.13
CA LEU A 8 -7.48 1.14 -22.84
C LEU A 8 -7.04 2.57 -22.57
N ALA A 9 -7.04 2.95 -21.29
CA ALA A 9 -6.53 4.24 -20.85
C ALA A 9 -5.02 4.38 -21.11
N PRO A 10 -4.51 5.61 -21.34
CA PRO A 10 -3.08 5.85 -21.44
C PRO A 10 -2.33 5.40 -20.21
N LEU A 11 -1.09 4.93 -20.39
CA LEU A 11 -0.20 4.62 -19.27
C LEU A 11 0.26 5.91 -18.59
N PRO A 12 0.39 5.91 -17.25
CA PRO A 12 0.98 7.05 -16.56
C PRO A 12 2.45 7.23 -16.94
N ALA A 13 2.92 8.47 -16.93
CA ALA A 13 4.30 8.79 -17.23
C ALA A 13 5.25 8.43 -16.09
N ILE A 14 6.50 8.08 -16.43
CA ILE A 14 7.59 7.95 -15.46
C ILE A 14 7.70 9.24 -14.65
N GLY A 15 7.86 9.12 -13.34
CA GLY A 15 7.93 10.25 -12.41
C GLY A 15 6.58 10.67 -11.83
N THR A 16 5.46 10.16 -12.36
CA THR A 16 4.15 10.38 -11.75
C THR A 16 4.16 9.82 -10.33
N ARG A 17 3.73 10.64 -9.37
CA ARG A 17 3.81 10.31 -7.95
C ARG A 17 2.54 10.71 -7.22
N VAL A 18 2.12 9.86 -6.29
CA VAL A 18 0.97 10.11 -5.39
C VAL A 18 1.43 9.90 -3.96
N LEU A 19 1.00 10.81 -3.07
CA LEU A 19 1.17 10.68 -1.63
C LEU A 19 -0.20 10.64 -0.97
N ARG A 20 -0.36 9.73 0.01
CA ARG A 20 -1.55 9.66 0.86
C ARG A 20 -1.15 9.42 2.29
N THR A 21 -1.81 10.12 3.19
CA THR A 21 -1.55 10.08 4.62
C THR A 21 -2.73 9.45 5.35
N ARG A 22 -2.45 8.55 6.28
CA ARG A 22 -3.45 7.91 7.12
C ARG A 22 -2.92 7.68 8.53
N THR A 23 -3.74 7.95 9.53
CA THR A 23 -3.47 7.55 10.91
C THR A 23 -3.92 6.10 11.12
N ILE A 24 -3.03 5.28 11.65
CA ILE A 24 -3.32 3.86 11.98
C ILE A 24 -3.96 3.82 13.35
N THR A 25 -5.23 3.46 13.41
CA THR A 25 -5.99 3.39 14.66
C THR A 25 -5.97 1.98 15.24
N GLU A 26 -6.32 1.87 16.53
CA GLU A 26 -6.54 0.55 17.15
C GLU A 26 -7.62 -0.25 16.40
N ALA A 27 -8.69 0.40 15.96
CA ALA A 27 -9.75 -0.26 15.19
C ALA A 27 -9.22 -0.84 13.87
N ASP A 28 -8.28 -0.17 13.21
CA ASP A 28 -7.65 -0.69 12.00
C ASP A 28 -6.88 -1.98 12.28
N ILE A 29 -6.13 -2.02 13.39
CA ILE A 29 -5.35 -3.19 13.79
C ILE A 29 -6.27 -4.36 14.12
N VAL A 30 -7.34 -4.13 14.88
CA VAL A 30 -8.32 -5.17 15.21
C VAL A 30 -8.99 -5.72 13.96
N ARG A 31 -9.42 -4.85 13.05
CA ARG A 31 -10.05 -5.27 11.78
C ARG A 31 -9.09 -6.06 10.90
N PHE A 32 -7.82 -5.66 10.86
CA PHE A 32 -6.81 -6.38 10.07
C PHE A 32 -6.52 -7.75 10.69
N ALA A 33 -6.45 -7.85 12.02
CA ALA A 33 -6.32 -9.14 12.72
C ALA A 33 -7.48 -10.07 12.37
N ASP A 34 -8.70 -9.55 12.35
CA ASP A 34 -9.89 -10.33 12.06
C ASP A 34 -9.92 -10.82 10.61
N VAL A 35 -9.63 -9.95 9.65
CA VAL A 35 -9.68 -10.32 8.22
C VAL A 35 -8.51 -11.23 7.82
N SER A 36 -7.33 -11.04 8.40
CA SER A 36 -6.15 -11.85 8.07
C SER A 36 -6.02 -13.14 8.87
N GLY A 37 -6.63 -13.17 10.07
CA GLY A 37 -6.40 -14.24 11.04
C GLY A 37 -5.11 -14.07 11.86
N ASP A 38 -4.38 -12.97 11.68
CA ASP A 38 -3.14 -12.70 12.42
C ASP A 38 -3.46 -12.02 13.75
N HIS A 39 -3.69 -12.85 14.78
CA HIS A 39 -3.95 -12.44 16.16
C HIS A 39 -2.69 -12.50 17.03
N ASN A 40 -1.50 -12.30 16.44
CA ASN A 40 -0.26 -12.28 17.20
C ASN A 40 -0.37 -11.24 18.33
N PRO A 41 -0.11 -11.64 19.59
CA PRO A 41 -0.34 -10.78 20.75
C PRO A 41 0.47 -9.47 20.74
N VAL A 42 1.54 -9.39 19.99
CA VAL A 42 2.30 -8.12 19.85
C VAL A 42 1.45 -7.00 19.24
N HIS A 43 0.37 -7.33 18.53
CA HIS A 43 -0.55 -6.36 17.94
C HIS A 43 -1.74 -6.05 18.84
N LEU A 44 -2.17 -7.01 19.70
CA LEU A 44 -3.47 -6.95 20.36
C LEU A 44 -3.40 -6.90 21.89
N ASP A 45 -2.28 -7.32 22.49
CA ASP A 45 -2.12 -7.45 23.94
C ASP A 45 -1.05 -6.48 24.45
N GLU A 46 -1.49 -5.49 25.23
CA GLU A 46 -0.59 -4.44 25.72
C GLU A 46 0.45 -4.96 26.71
N GLU A 47 0.07 -5.91 27.58
CA GLU A 47 1.00 -6.50 28.52
C GLU A 47 2.08 -7.32 27.83
N TYR A 48 1.69 -8.13 26.84
CA TYR A 48 2.63 -8.86 26.00
C TYR A 48 3.56 -7.90 25.25
N ALA A 49 2.99 -6.90 24.59
CA ALA A 49 3.75 -5.94 23.81
C ALA A 49 4.72 -5.12 24.65
N ALA A 50 4.35 -4.76 25.88
CA ALA A 50 5.24 -4.05 26.81
C ALA A 50 6.49 -4.86 27.15
N SER A 51 6.38 -6.19 27.17
CA SER A 51 7.49 -7.11 27.43
C SER A 51 8.28 -7.47 26.15
N SER A 52 7.79 -7.07 24.99
CA SER A 52 8.44 -7.31 23.69
C SER A 52 9.56 -6.30 23.44
N PRO A 53 10.43 -6.54 22.43
CA PRO A 53 11.44 -5.57 22.01
C PRO A 53 10.87 -4.21 21.57
N PHE A 54 9.58 -4.15 21.23
CA PHE A 54 8.91 -2.92 20.78
C PHE A 54 8.40 -2.04 21.93
N GLY A 55 8.25 -2.59 23.13
CA GLY A 55 7.81 -1.88 24.35
C GLY A 55 6.33 -1.48 24.38
N LYS A 56 5.63 -1.55 23.25
CA LYS A 56 4.19 -1.26 23.11
C LYS A 56 3.65 -1.93 21.84
N ARG A 57 2.32 -1.99 21.72
CA ARG A 57 1.66 -2.64 20.57
C ARG A 57 2.09 -1.98 19.26
N ILE A 58 2.29 -2.81 18.25
CA ILE A 58 2.62 -2.39 16.89
C ILE A 58 1.54 -2.84 15.91
N ALA A 59 1.41 -2.10 14.81
CA ALA A 59 0.59 -2.50 13.69
C ALA A 59 1.23 -3.67 12.93
N HIS A 60 0.40 -4.51 12.32
CA HIS A 60 0.89 -5.54 11.39
C HIS A 60 1.64 -4.85 10.24
N GLY A 61 2.78 -5.40 9.86
CA GLY A 61 3.50 -4.89 8.70
C GLY A 61 2.67 -4.93 7.43
N PHE A 62 1.87 -5.99 7.24
CA PHE A 62 0.98 -6.12 6.10
C PHE A 62 -0.23 -5.17 6.14
N LEU A 63 -0.63 -4.66 7.31
CA LEU A 63 -1.61 -3.58 7.37
C LEU A 63 -1.04 -2.31 6.73
N THR A 64 0.17 -1.93 7.08
CA THR A 64 0.87 -0.81 6.45
C THR A 64 1.08 -1.08 4.96
N GLY A 65 1.48 -2.28 4.58
CA GLY A 65 1.61 -2.69 3.18
C GLY A 65 0.30 -2.60 2.40
N SER A 66 -0.84 -2.90 3.05
CA SER A 66 -2.16 -2.79 2.41
C SER A 66 -2.51 -1.36 1.99
N MET A 67 -1.95 -0.36 2.65
CA MET A 67 -2.14 1.04 2.29
C MET A 67 -1.48 1.38 0.94
N ILE A 68 -0.38 0.72 0.60
CA ILE A 68 0.23 0.81 -0.74
C ILE A 68 -0.75 0.27 -1.78
N SER A 69 -1.34 -0.87 -1.52
CA SER A 69 -2.35 -1.47 -2.40
C SER A 69 -3.53 -0.53 -2.66
N ALA A 70 -3.99 0.17 -1.63
CA ALA A 70 -5.08 1.13 -1.75
C ALA A 70 -4.71 2.31 -2.68
N VAL A 71 -3.52 2.88 -2.56
CA VAL A 71 -3.05 3.96 -3.43
C VAL A 71 -2.94 3.49 -4.88
N ILE A 72 -2.36 2.32 -5.10
CA ILE A 72 -2.21 1.73 -6.44
C ILE A 72 -3.59 1.46 -7.05
N GLY A 73 -4.48 0.83 -6.33
CA GLY A 73 -5.79 0.43 -6.84
C GLY A 73 -6.75 1.59 -7.07
N MET A 74 -6.61 2.68 -6.32
CA MET A 74 -7.55 3.80 -6.39
C MET A 74 -7.00 5.02 -7.13
N GLU A 75 -5.67 5.21 -7.20
CA GLU A 75 -5.11 6.48 -7.64
C GLU A 75 -3.96 6.36 -8.63
N LEU A 76 -3.01 5.44 -8.44
CA LEU A 76 -1.84 5.33 -9.33
C LEU A 76 -1.42 3.86 -9.52
N PRO A 77 -1.75 3.28 -10.66
CA PRO A 77 -2.49 3.83 -11.80
C PRO A 77 -4.00 3.92 -11.58
N GLY A 78 -4.55 3.37 -10.50
CA GLY A 78 -5.97 3.40 -10.19
C GLY A 78 -6.74 2.20 -10.73
N PRO A 79 -8.06 2.34 -10.93
CA PRO A 79 -8.89 1.26 -11.47
C PRO A 79 -8.32 0.69 -12.77
N GLY A 80 -8.36 -0.63 -12.90
CA GLY A 80 -7.71 -1.35 -14.00
C GLY A 80 -6.31 -1.86 -13.65
N SER A 81 -5.81 -1.58 -12.44
CA SER A 81 -4.57 -2.14 -11.94
C SER A 81 -4.70 -3.63 -11.66
N ILE A 82 -3.76 -4.41 -12.18
CA ILE A 82 -3.59 -5.82 -11.86
C ILE A 82 -2.27 -5.96 -11.12
N TYR A 83 -2.34 -6.32 -9.84
CA TYR A 83 -1.17 -6.49 -9.00
C TYR A 83 -0.44 -7.78 -9.38
N LEU A 84 0.78 -7.69 -9.89
CA LEU A 84 1.58 -8.87 -10.27
C LEU A 84 2.62 -9.22 -9.23
N GLY A 85 3.15 -8.23 -8.53
CA GLY A 85 4.16 -8.47 -7.51
C GLY A 85 4.40 -7.25 -6.64
N GLN A 86 4.94 -7.51 -5.46
CA GLN A 86 5.33 -6.48 -4.49
C GLN A 86 6.48 -7.00 -3.65
N THR A 87 7.55 -6.25 -3.57
CA THR A 87 8.55 -6.45 -2.54
C THR A 87 8.24 -5.57 -1.34
N LEU A 88 8.47 -6.08 -0.14
CA LEU A 88 8.26 -5.35 1.11
C LEU A 88 9.49 -5.56 2.00
N LYS A 89 10.05 -4.45 2.47
CA LYS A 89 11.10 -4.44 3.48
C LYS A 89 10.64 -3.59 4.64
N PHE A 90 10.45 -4.20 5.80
CA PHE A 90 10.00 -3.55 7.01
C PHE A 90 11.21 -3.02 7.77
N LEU A 91 11.31 -1.69 7.89
CA LEU A 91 12.50 -1.01 8.43
C LEU A 91 12.31 -0.51 9.85
N ALA A 92 11.08 -0.22 10.26
CA ALA A 92 10.76 0.27 11.60
C ALA A 92 9.30 -0.07 11.95
N PRO A 93 8.98 -0.23 13.25
CA PRO A 93 7.62 -0.52 13.67
C PRO A 93 6.69 0.69 13.48
N VAL A 94 5.41 0.41 13.25
CA VAL A 94 4.33 1.40 13.27
C VAL A 94 3.51 1.14 14.54
N HIS A 95 3.32 2.16 15.34
CA HIS A 95 2.54 2.08 16.58
C HIS A 95 1.10 2.56 16.39
N ILE A 96 0.24 2.25 17.34
CA ILE A 96 -1.14 2.76 17.35
C ILE A 96 -1.10 4.30 17.33
N ASN A 97 -1.93 4.89 16.49
CA ASN A 97 -2.05 6.33 16.27
C ASN A 97 -0.86 6.98 15.54
N ASP A 98 0.11 6.21 15.05
CA ASP A 98 1.07 6.73 14.11
C ASP A 98 0.37 7.18 12.81
N THR A 99 0.86 8.28 12.26
CA THR A 99 0.38 8.79 10.98
C THR A 99 1.39 8.42 9.91
N VAL A 100 0.95 7.61 8.95
CA VAL A 100 1.80 7.07 7.90
C VAL A 100 1.47 7.75 6.57
N THR A 101 2.49 8.25 5.90
CA THR A 101 2.39 8.77 4.54
C THR A 101 2.91 7.73 3.57
N VAL A 102 2.03 7.29 2.66
CA VAL A 102 2.37 6.37 1.57
C VAL A 102 2.76 7.18 0.34
N SER A 103 3.87 6.84 -0.26
CA SER A 103 4.34 7.40 -1.53
C SER A 103 4.42 6.27 -2.57
N VAL A 104 3.84 6.51 -3.73
CA VAL A 104 3.91 5.62 -4.89
C VAL A 104 4.35 6.44 -6.09
N GLU A 105 5.39 5.97 -6.79
CA GLU A 105 5.99 6.67 -7.94
C GLU A 105 6.25 5.70 -9.08
N VAL A 106 5.87 6.08 -10.31
CA VAL A 106 6.17 5.31 -11.51
C VAL A 106 7.66 5.47 -11.84
N ILE A 107 8.41 4.37 -11.81
CA ILE A 107 9.84 4.37 -12.11
C ILE A 107 10.19 3.73 -13.45
N THR A 108 9.39 2.78 -13.93
CA THR A 108 9.53 2.22 -15.28
C THR A 108 8.17 2.01 -15.92
N VAL A 109 8.13 2.14 -17.25
CA VAL A 109 6.95 1.87 -18.07
C VAL A 109 7.37 0.96 -19.22
N ARG A 110 6.68 -0.16 -19.37
CA ARG A 110 6.85 -1.08 -20.47
C ARG A 110 5.58 -1.12 -21.30
N GLU A 111 5.54 -0.27 -22.33
CA GLU A 111 4.33 -0.01 -23.13
C GLU A 111 3.81 -1.26 -23.85
N ASP A 112 4.70 -2.07 -24.44
CA ASP A 112 4.34 -3.26 -25.19
C ASP A 112 3.56 -4.29 -24.37
N LYS A 113 3.81 -4.34 -23.08
CA LYS A 113 3.14 -5.26 -22.14
C LYS A 113 2.24 -4.54 -21.13
N ARG A 114 2.15 -3.24 -21.21
CA ARG A 114 1.41 -2.40 -20.26
C ARG A 114 1.82 -2.65 -18.81
N LEU A 115 3.12 -2.84 -18.57
CA LEU A 115 3.69 -3.09 -17.24
C LEU A 115 4.30 -1.82 -16.68
N LEU A 116 4.03 -1.57 -15.42
CA LEU A 116 4.58 -0.48 -14.62
C LEU A 116 5.40 -1.07 -13.47
N THR A 117 6.56 -0.48 -13.19
CA THR A 117 7.22 -0.67 -11.90
C THR A 117 7.03 0.59 -11.09
N LEU A 118 6.56 0.44 -9.86
CA LEU A 118 6.28 1.53 -8.94
C LEU A 118 7.20 1.43 -7.73
N ARG A 119 7.88 2.52 -7.39
CA ARG A 119 8.55 2.63 -6.09
C ARG A 119 7.50 2.92 -5.05
N THR A 120 7.53 2.17 -3.94
CA THR A 120 6.58 2.29 -2.85
C THR A 120 7.32 2.54 -1.53
N GLU A 121 6.84 3.49 -0.75
CA GLU A 121 7.46 3.85 0.52
C GLU A 121 6.39 4.31 1.51
N CYS A 122 6.57 3.95 2.77
CA CYS A 122 5.75 4.45 3.87
C CYS A 122 6.65 5.12 4.90
N VAL A 123 6.26 6.32 5.34
CA VAL A 123 7.01 7.16 6.29
C VAL A 123 6.09 7.57 7.42
N ASN A 124 6.56 7.50 8.67
CA ASN A 124 5.78 7.95 9.81
C ASN A 124 5.82 9.48 10.00
N GLN A 125 5.13 10.00 11.01
CA GLN A 125 5.05 11.45 11.30
C GLN A 125 6.41 12.07 11.68
N GLN A 126 7.39 11.26 12.04
CA GLN A 126 8.74 11.72 12.39
C GLN A 126 9.70 11.71 11.19
N GLY A 127 9.22 11.35 10.01
CA GLY A 127 10.04 11.22 8.81
C GLY A 127 10.84 9.92 8.73
N THR A 128 10.57 8.96 9.62
CA THR A 128 11.21 7.64 9.58
C THR A 128 10.56 6.77 8.52
N VAL A 129 11.37 6.21 7.62
CA VAL A 129 10.89 5.22 6.64
C VAL A 129 10.60 3.92 7.38
N VAL A 130 9.35 3.50 7.39
CA VAL A 130 8.89 2.29 8.07
C VAL A 130 8.79 1.09 7.15
N LEU A 131 8.56 1.34 5.85
CA LEU A 131 8.44 0.31 4.84
C LEU A 131 8.89 0.84 3.49
N THR A 132 9.59 0.01 2.72
CA THR A 132 9.99 0.32 1.34
C THR A 132 9.86 -0.93 0.47
N GLY A 133 9.70 -0.71 -0.84
CA GLY A 133 9.63 -1.79 -1.81
C GLY A 133 9.30 -1.31 -3.21
N GLU A 134 9.03 -2.28 -4.09
CA GLU A 134 8.64 -2.04 -5.47
C GLU A 134 7.44 -2.91 -5.83
N ALA A 135 6.51 -2.33 -6.58
CA ALA A 135 5.35 -3.01 -7.13
C ALA A 135 5.51 -3.20 -8.63
N THR A 136 5.02 -4.34 -9.13
CA THR A 136 4.85 -4.58 -10.57
C THR A 136 3.36 -4.67 -10.86
N ILE A 137 2.88 -3.78 -11.72
CA ILE A 137 1.46 -3.63 -12.04
C ILE A 137 1.26 -3.75 -13.55
N LYS A 138 0.24 -4.51 -13.95
CA LYS A 138 -0.29 -4.45 -15.32
C LYS A 138 -1.50 -3.52 -15.32
N TYR A 139 -1.50 -2.52 -16.18
CA TYR A 139 -2.57 -1.51 -16.20
C TYR A 139 -3.50 -1.71 -17.39
N MET A 140 -4.74 -2.11 -17.09
CA MET A 140 -5.74 -2.53 -18.07
C MET A 140 -7.07 -1.78 -17.88
N GLN A 141 -7.00 -0.48 -17.60
CA GLN A 141 -8.19 0.34 -17.42
C GLN A 141 -8.94 0.48 -18.76
N LEU A 142 -10.18 0.02 -18.79
CA LEU A 142 -11.07 0.24 -19.90
C LEU A 142 -11.62 1.67 -19.90
N LEU A 143 -11.66 2.29 -21.06
CA LEU A 143 -12.32 3.58 -21.23
C LEU A 143 -13.85 3.37 -21.29
N LYS A 144 -14.60 4.38 -20.82
CA LYS A 144 -16.05 4.38 -21.01
C LYS A 144 -16.36 4.51 -22.51
N ALA A 145 -17.41 3.85 -22.95
CA ALA A 145 -17.94 4.02 -24.29
C ALA A 145 -18.49 5.45 -24.45
N SER A 146 -18.28 6.03 -25.64
CA SER A 146 -18.81 7.36 -25.99
C SER A 146 -20.32 7.35 -26.13
#